data_19f387a68ad07a7a66704fad87d8f4fa
#
_entry.id   19f387a68ad07a7a66704fad87d8f4fa
#
_cell.length_a   1.000
_cell.length_b   1.000
_cell.length_c   1.000
_cell.angle_alpha   90.00
_cell.angle_beta   90.00
_cell.angle_gamma   90.00
#
_symmetry.space_group_name_H-M   'P 1'
#
loop_
_entity.id
_entity.type
_entity.pdbx_description
1 polymer ?
#
loop_
_entity_poly.entity_id
_entity_poly.type
_entity_poly.pdbx_seq_one_letter_code
_entity_poly.pdbx_strand_id
1 'polypeptide(L)'
;MTEREIEKKLVDGVRKLGGRAYKFVSPGNDGVPDRIVVLPGSVPKFIELKTETGRLSSLQNVQIKKLKDLGQDVRVLYGLEDVKRFLEEIQNGI
;
A
#
# COMPACT_ATOMS: atom_id res chain seq x y z
N MET A 1 7.94 3.33 15.16
CA MET A 1 7.05 2.18 14.85
C MET A 1 7.77 1.19 13.94
N THR A 2 7.52 -0.09 14.16
CA THR A 2 8.01 -1.11 13.24
C THR A 2 7.14 -1.12 11.98
N GLU A 3 7.66 -1.67 10.90
CA GLU A 3 6.91 -1.84 9.66
C GLU A 3 5.64 -2.67 9.88
N ARG A 4 5.73 -3.69 10.75
CA ARG A 4 4.58 -4.53 11.11
C ARG A 4 3.47 -3.74 11.79
N GLU A 5 3.82 -2.80 12.69
CA GLU A 5 2.84 -1.94 13.35
C GLU A 5 2.17 -0.99 12.36
N ILE A 6 2.95 -0.44 11.42
CA ILE A 6 2.44 0.43 10.36
C ILE A 6 1.48 -0.35 9.48
N GLU A 7 1.83 -1.58 9.11
CA GLU A 7 0.99 -2.45 8.30
C GLU A 7 -0.35 -2.74 8.99
N LYS A 8 -0.32 -3.01 10.29
CA LYS A 8 -1.54 -3.25 11.07
C LYS A 8 -2.45 -2.02 11.04
N LYS A 9 -1.90 -0.83 11.16
CA LYS A 9 -2.69 0.42 11.10
C LYS A 9 -3.38 0.57 9.76
N LEU A 10 -2.69 0.25 8.67
CA LEU A 10 -3.30 0.27 7.33
C LEU A 10 -4.45 -0.73 7.23
N VAL A 11 -4.22 -1.97 7.61
CA VAL A 11 -5.23 -3.04 7.53
C VAL A 11 -6.48 -2.68 8.33
N ASP A 12 -6.29 -2.24 9.57
CA ASP A 12 -7.39 -1.87 10.46
C ASP A 12 -8.15 -0.63 9.93
N GLY A 13 -7.42 0.37 9.45
CA GLY A 13 -8.01 1.59 8.91
C GLY A 13 -8.83 1.34 7.65
N VAL A 14 -8.31 0.52 6.74
CA VAL A 14 -9.03 0.16 5.50
C VAL A 14 -10.31 -0.63 5.84
N ARG A 15 -10.23 -1.53 6.81
CA ARG A 15 -11.41 -2.30 7.24
C ARG A 15 -12.49 -1.38 7.78
N LYS A 16 -12.14 -0.38 8.58
CA LYS A 16 -13.10 0.59 9.12
C LYS A 16 -13.81 1.38 8.04
N LEU A 17 -13.18 1.55 6.89
CA LEU A 17 -13.76 2.25 5.73
C LEU A 17 -14.57 1.30 4.83
N GLY A 18 -14.78 0.07 5.24
CA GLY A 18 -15.57 -0.92 4.50
C GLY A 18 -14.77 -1.67 3.44
N GLY A 19 -13.46 -1.54 3.44
CA GLY A 19 -12.58 -2.19 2.48
C GLY A 19 -11.80 -3.37 3.05
N ARG A 20 -10.88 -3.85 2.25
CA ARG A 20 -9.96 -4.93 2.60
C ARG A 20 -8.55 -4.61 2.12
N ALA A 21 -7.57 -4.89 2.94
CA ALA A 21 -6.16 -4.80 2.56
C ALA A 21 -5.60 -6.22 2.47
N TYR A 22 -5.72 -6.82 1.29
CA TYR A 22 -5.24 -8.19 1.07
C TYR A 22 -3.73 -8.21 1.00
N LYS A 23 -3.13 -9.24 1.58
CA LYS A 23 -1.70 -9.46 1.43
C LYS A 23 -1.41 -9.85 -0.02
N PHE A 24 -0.43 -9.19 -0.62
CA PHE A 24 -0.05 -9.47 -2.00
C PHE A 24 1.24 -10.29 -2.02
N VAL A 25 1.15 -11.46 -2.63
CA VAL A 25 2.30 -12.35 -2.83
C VAL A 25 2.27 -12.81 -4.28
N SER A 26 3.40 -12.69 -4.97
CA SER A 26 3.51 -13.13 -6.35
C SER A 26 4.75 -14.03 -6.48
N PRO A 27 4.58 -15.36 -6.47
CA PRO A 27 5.71 -16.28 -6.62
C PRO A 27 6.50 -15.99 -7.89
N GLY A 28 7.82 -15.93 -7.78
CA GLY A 28 8.69 -15.64 -8.91
C GLY A 28 8.82 -14.15 -9.23
N ASN A 29 8.12 -13.26 -8.51
CA ASN A 29 8.19 -11.82 -8.73
C ASN A 29 8.52 -11.10 -7.42
N ASP A 30 9.76 -11.23 -6.99
CA ASP A 30 10.21 -10.56 -5.76
C ASP A 30 10.09 -9.05 -5.89
N GLY A 31 9.73 -8.39 -4.79
CA GLY A 31 9.63 -6.94 -4.74
C GLY A 31 8.25 -6.37 -5.05
N VAL A 32 7.24 -7.20 -5.26
CA VAL A 32 5.86 -6.69 -5.41
C VAL A 32 5.40 -5.99 -4.13
N PRO A 33 4.47 -5.01 -4.24
CA PRO A 33 3.95 -4.31 -3.06
C PRO A 33 3.34 -5.25 -2.02
N ASP A 34 3.33 -4.80 -0.76
CA ASP A 34 2.89 -5.62 0.37
C ASP A 34 1.40 -5.95 0.36
N ARG A 35 0.58 -5.00 -0.04
CA ARG A 35 -0.87 -5.09 0.08
C ARG A 35 -1.59 -4.63 -1.18
N ILE A 36 -2.75 -5.24 -1.43
CA ILE A 36 -3.72 -4.73 -2.39
C ILE A 36 -4.91 -4.24 -1.57
N VAL A 37 -5.20 -2.94 -1.66
CA VAL A 37 -6.31 -2.31 -0.95
C VAL A 37 -7.50 -2.23 -1.89
N VAL A 38 -8.61 -2.83 -1.47
CA VAL A 38 -9.88 -2.85 -2.21
C VAL A 38 -10.91 -2.10 -1.39
N LEU A 39 -11.56 -1.13 -2.02
CA LEU A 39 -12.52 -0.23 -1.36
C LEU A 39 -13.80 -0.15 -2.18
N PRO A 40 -14.96 0.11 -1.52
CA PRO A 40 -16.22 0.25 -2.25
C PRO A 40 -16.13 1.35 -3.31
N GLY A 41 -16.52 1.03 -4.54
CA GLY A 41 -16.60 2.02 -5.62
C GLY A 41 -15.27 2.58 -6.09
N SER A 42 -14.16 1.95 -5.79
CA SER A 42 -12.83 2.44 -6.14
C SER A 42 -12.01 1.36 -6.81
N VAL A 43 -11.03 1.76 -7.61
CA VAL A 43 -10.08 0.81 -8.19
C VAL A 43 -9.13 0.28 -7.12
N PRO A 44 -8.66 -0.97 -7.25
CA PRO A 44 -7.68 -1.51 -6.31
C PRO A 44 -6.40 -0.67 -6.28
N LYS A 45 -5.80 -0.58 -5.11
CA LYS A 45 -4.56 0.18 -4.90
C LYS A 45 -3.48 -0.75 -4.38
N PHE A 46 -2.31 -0.69 -4.98
CA PHE A 46 -1.15 -1.48 -4.56
C PHE A 46 -0.34 -0.64 -3.59
N ILE A 47 -0.11 -1.16 -2.39
CA ILE A 47 0.52 -0.40 -1.30
C ILE A 47 1.81 -1.08 -0.86
N GLU A 48 2.91 -0.34 -0.94
CA GLU A 48 4.19 -0.72 -0.35
C GLU A 48 4.36 0.07 0.94
N LEU A 49 4.68 -0.60 2.04
CA LEU A 49 4.84 0.02 3.35
C LEU A 49 6.31 0.05 3.76
N LYS A 50 6.73 1.19 4.27
CA LYS A 50 8.08 1.41 4.80
C LYS A 50 8.00 2.17 6.11
N THR A 51 9.03 2.04 6.94
CA THR A 51 9.20 2.96 8.07
C THR A 51 9.56 4.35 7.53
N GLU A 52 9.55 5.35 8.39
CA GLU A 52 9.86 6.75 8.00
C GLU A 52 11.23 6.87 7.33
N THR A 53 12.19 6.05 7.74
CA THR A 53 13.56 6.07 7.22
C THR A 53 13.87 4.91 6.28
N GLY A 54 12.88 4.07 6.00
CA GLY A 54 13.05 2.91 5.11
C GLY A 54 13.30 3.32 3.67
N ARG A 55 13.89 2.41 2.90
CA ARG A 55 14.19 2.63 1.48
C ARG A 55 13.70 1.47 0.65
N LEU A 56 13.25 1.78 -0.55
CA LEU A 56 12.87 0.74 -1.50
C LEU A 56 14.12 0.01 -1.99
N SER A 57 14.02 -1.32 -2.08
CA SER A 57 15.07 -2.12 -2.72
C SER A 57 15.01 -1.94 -4.23
N SER A 58 16.05 -2.39 -4.94
CA SER A 58 16.06 -2.37 -6.40
C SER A 58 14.91 -3.16 -6.98
N LEU A 59 14.60 -4.35 -6.41
CA LEU A 59 13.50 -5.17 -6.89
C LEU A 59 12.14 -4.51 -6.65
N GLN A 60 11.97 -3.86 -5.49
CA GLN A 60 10.74 -3.10 -5.22
C GLN A 60 10.55 -1.97 -6.22
N ASN A 61 11.61 -1.21 -6.51
CA ASN A 61 11.54 -0.14 -7.51
C ASN A 61 11.13 -0.67 -8.88
N VAL A 62 11.69 -1.80 -9.30
CA VAL A 62 11.34 -2.44 -10.58
C VAL A 62 9.87 -2.81 -10.64
N GLN A 63 9.35 -3.48 -9.60
CA GLN A 63 7.97 -3.92 -9.59
C GLN A 63 6.98 -2.76 -9.52
N ILE A 64 7.29 -1.74 -8.72
CA ILE A 64 6.46 -0.53 -8.62
C ILE A 64 6.39 0.16 -9.98
N LYS A 65 7.54 0.31 -10.65
CA LYS A 65 7.58 0.93 -11.97
C LYS A 65 6.75 0.14 -12.99
N LYS A 66 6.87 -1.19 -13.00
CA LYS A 66 6.08 -2.04 -13.91
C LYS A 66 4.58 -1.83 -13.71
N LEU A 67 4.12 -1.82 -12.46
CA LEU A 67 2.70 -1.63 -12.17
C LEU A 67 2.23 -0.23 -12.58
N LYS A 68 3.02 0.81 -12.31
CA LYS A 68 2.69 2.18 -12.73
C LYS A 68 2.65 2.31 -14.24
N ASP A 69 3.59 1.69 -14.96
CA ASP A 69 3.62 1.71 -16.41
C ASP A 69 2.40 1.01 -17.02
N LEU A 70 1.82 0.06 -16.29
CA LEU A 70 0.56 -0.59 -16.67
C LEU A 70 -0.68 0.19 -16.24
N GLY A 71 -0.50 1.41 -15.73
CA GLY A 71 -1.60 2.29 -15.34
C GLY A 71 -2.24 1.99 -14.00
N GLN A 72 -1.58 1.22 -13.14
CA GLN A 72 -2.14 0.86 -11.84
C GLN A 72 -1.87 1.93 -10.79
N ASP A 73 -2.75 2.00 -9.79
CA ASP A 73 -2.58 2.92 -8.66
C ASP A 73 -1.64 2.28 -7.64
N VAL A 74 -0.43 2.76 -7.56
CA VAL A 74 0.60 2.23 -6.66
C VAL A 74 1.07 3.35 -5.74
N ARG A 75 1.05 3.09 -4.43
CA ARG A 75 1.47 4.04 -3.41
C ARG A 75 2.58 3.44 -2.55
N VAL A 76 3.57 4.24 -2.21
CA VAL A 76 4.57 3.90 -1.21
C VAL A 76 4.29 4.78 0.00
N LEU A 77 4.02 4.17 1.14
CA LEU A 77 3.66 4.89 2.36
C LEU A 77 4.80 4.73 3.38
N TYR A 78 5.39 5.85 3.75
CA TYR A 78 6.49 5.91 4.70
C TYR A 78 5.97 6.31 6.08
N GLY A 79 5.90 5.33 6.98
CA GLY A 79 5.50 5.59 8.36
C GLY A 79 4.01 5.82 8.55
N LEU A 80 3.66 6.07 9.81
CA LEU A 80 2.27 6.21 10.23
C LEU A 80 1.59 7.45 9.62
N GLU A 81 2.32 8.55 9.46
CA GLU A 81 1.74 9.78 8.90
C GLU A 81 1.26 9.58 7.47
N ASP A 82 2.05 8.89 6.65
CA ASP A 82 1.64 8.60 5.27
C ASP A 82 0.41 7.69 5.24
N VAL A 83 0.34 6.71 6.13
CA VAL A 83 -0.83 5.84 6.26
C VAL A 83 -2.07 6.65 6.63
N LYS A 84 -1.95 7.55 7.59
CA LYS A 84 -3.06 8.42 8.00
C LYS A 84 -3.55 9.28 6.85
N ARG A 85 -2.65 9.90 6.11
CA ARG A 85 -3.00 10.73 4.95
C ARG A 85 -3.70 9.91 3.87
N PHE A 86 -3.22 8.71 3.62
CA PHE A 86 -3.84 7.81 2.66
C PHE A 86 -5.27 7.45 3.08
N LEU A 87 -5.47 7.11 4.34
CA LEU A 87 -6.81 6.78 4.86
C LEU A 87 -7.75 7.98 4.79
N GLU A 88 -7.26 9.19 5.08
CA GLU A 88 -8.04 10.41 4.95
C GLU A 88 -8.43 10.67 3.49
N GLU A 89 -7.50 10.50 2.57
CA GLU A 89 -7.74 10.65 1.14
C GLU A 89 -8.87 9.73 0.68
N ILE A 90 -8.83 8.46 1.07
CA ILE A 90 -9.87 7.49 0.75
C ILE A 90 -11.21 7.89 1.36
N GLN A 91 -11.21 8.26 2.63
CA GLN A 91 -12.42 8.65 3.36
C GLN A 91 -13.10 9.85 2.73
N ASN A 92 -12.32 10.77 2.17
CA ASN A 92 -12.84 11.96 1.52
C ASN A 92 -13.28 11.73 0.06
N GLY A 93 -13.22 10.49 -0.42
CA GLY A 93 -13.67 10.14 -1.76
C GLY A 93 -12.73 10.53 -2.88
N ILE A 94 -11.46 10.67 -2.55
CA ILE A 94 -10.43 11.05 -3.54
C ILE A 94 -9.74 9.83 -4.12
#